data_b75a828a1ba74316a51a32bd3882bdaa
#
_entry.id   b75a828a1ba74316a51a32bd3882bdaa
#
_cell.length_a   1.000
_cell.length_b   1.000
_cell.length_c   1.000
_cell.angle_alpha   90.00
_cell.angle_beta   90.00
_cell.angle_gamma   90.00
#
_symmetry.space_group_name_H-M   'P 1'
#
loop_
_entity.id
_entity.type
_entity.pdbx_description
1 polymer ?
#
loop_
_entity_poly.entity_id
_entity_poly.type
_entity_poly.pdbx_seq_one_letter_code
_entity_poly.pdbx_strand_id
1 'polypeptide(L)'
;MPQIPSSDSPTSRIKCNSPESTNTRAWQIYGQRQMARAYTPPIPDRLGWTPWEGIGPGAEVLGDVAGRRILDIGSGAGHHVVHLAQAHGARVTGIELSPTQHERAVSAHADVGGVEFVQADVTEYLAGVEPFDAAYAIGTLSFIDPHSSLPALRDGLRPGAPLILSLLHTDLHGRGPSTEVAPREQMILLRDDPPLPTQMWVLAPQLWEDLLTEYDFRVEAIELFPHPDESASVIQQLIRARRLPNRPARVSSRPRSTRAPAAHAAVGVGAILLSERGILLGRHNRGTLELPGGSVEAGETFEDAVIRELAEESGLVARRGDVRLLGTLVDHVEGVLRITVGALVHAWQGQPATQPEESVGDWAWYPLDQLPDGLFVCSAQILAAWRPDLPIDHPPAHFTPFAHGTPAPMATGGLTRRSPQ
;
A
#
# COMPACT_ATOMS: atom_id res chain seq x y z
N MET A 1 -33.84 -42.59 6.75
CA MET A 1 -33.39 -41.25 7.24
C MET A 1 -32.16 -40.89 6.47
N PRO A 2 -32.20 -39.92 5.55
CA PRO A 2 -31.01 -39.44 4.89
C PRO A 2 -30.35 -38.32 5.73
N GLN A 3 -29.04 -38.39 5.83
CA GLN A 3 -28.18 -37.41 6.50
C GLN A 3 -28.14 -36.08 5.70
N ILE A 4 -28.29 -34.99 6.43
CA ILE A 4 -28.14 -33.61 5.93
C ILE A 4 -26.64 -33.29 5.89
N PRO A 5 -26.08 -32.78 4.77
CA PRO A 5 -24.72 -32.29 4.76
C PRO A 5 -24.62 -30.93 5.44
N SER A 6 -23.69 -30.79 6.38
CA SER A 6 -23.33 -29.55 7.04
C SER A 6 -22.73 -28.58 6.03
N SER A 7 -23.33 -27.41 5.90
CA SER A 7 -22.78 -26.26 5.14
C SER A 7 -21.66 -25.60 5.98
N ASP A 8 -20.43 -25.91 5.67
CA ASP A 8 -19.30 -25.11 6.11
C ASP A 8 -19.23 -23.82 5.26
N SER A 9 -19.65 -22.72 5.83
CA SER A 9 -19.38 -21.39 5.32
C SER A 9 -17.87 -21.08 5.48
N PRO A 10 -17.20 -20.52 4.47
CA PRO A 10 -15.81 -20.11 4.62
C PRO A 10 -15.75 -18.88 5.53
N THR A 11 -15.45 -19.10 6.80
CA THR A 11 -15.03 -18.04 7.72
C THR A 11 -13.75 -17.42 7.18
N SER A 12 -13.84 -16.19 6.69
CA SER A 12 -12.70 -15.37 6.34
C SER A 12 -11.77 -15.25 7.57
N ARG A 13 -10.59 -15.84 7.49
CA ARG A 13 -9.54 -15.66 8.49
C ARG A 13 -9.06 -14.19 8.42
N ILE A 14 -9.60 -13.34 9.27
CA ILE A 14 -9.05 -12.01 9.53
C ILE A 14 -7.64 -12.23 10.05
N LYS A 15 -6.65 -11.77 9.27
CA LYS A 15 -5.25 -11.75 9.70
C LYS A 15 -5.15 -10.81 10.90
N CYS A 16 -4.88 -11.36 12.08
CA CYS A 16 -4.83 -10.65 13.35
C CYS A 16 -3.60 -9.72 13.46
N ASN A 17 -3.41 -8.74 12.57
CA ASN A 17 -2.43 -7.64 12.71
C ASN A 17 -2.36 -6.76 11.45
N SER A 18 -3.41 -6.68 10.63
CA SER A 18 -3.44 -5.69 9.53
C SER A 18 -3.87 -4.31 10.06
N PRO A 19 -3.48 -3.19 9.39
CA PRO A 19 -3.97 -1.85 9.69
C PRO A 19 -5.51 -1.79 9.77
N GLU A 20 -6.20 -2.44 8.86
CA GLU A 20 -7.67 -2.47 8.77
C GLU A 20 -8.28 -3.18 9.98
N SER A 21 -7.71 -4.28 10.47
CA SER A 21 -8.22 -4.99 11.65
C SER A 21 -8.05 -4.14 12.91
N THR A 22 -6.97 -3.38 13.04
CA THR A 22 -6.75 -2.44 14.13
C THR A 22 -7.79 -1.33 14.09
N ASN A 23 -8.04 -0.75 12.92
CA ASN A 23 -9.03 0.31 12.71
C ASN A 23 -10.45 -0.16 12.99
N THR A 24 -10.84 -1.32 12.46
CA THR A 24 -12.16 -1.93 12.71
C THR A 24 -12.43 -2.08 14.21
N ARG A 25 -11.45 -2.60 14.96
CA ARG A 25 -11.56 -2.75 16.42
C ARG A 25 -11.68 -1.41 17.12
N ALA A 26 -10.88 -0.42 16.74
CA ALA A 26 -10.92 0.91 17.34
C ALA A 26 -12.30 1.58 17.14
N TRP A 27 -12.85 1.54 15.93
CA TRP A 27 -14.16 2.13 15.63
C TRP A 27 -15.32 1.38 16.30
N GLN A 28 -15.22 0.07 16.46
CA GLN A 28 -16.21 -0.69 17.24
C GLN A 28 -16.22 -0.24 18.71
N ILE A 29 -15.04 -0.12 19.33
CA ILE A 29 -14.93 0.36 20.73
C ILE A 29 -15.41 1.81 20.82
N TYR A 30 -15.05 2.67 19.86
CA TYR A 30 -15.54 4.04 19.81
C TYR A 30 -17.07 4.10 19.84
N GLY A 31 -17.72 3.35 18.94
CA GLY A 31 -19.19 3.28 18.89
C GLY A 31 -19.79 2.80 20.20
N GLN A 32 -19.28 1.75 20.81
CA GLN A 32 -19.73 1.25 22.13
C GLN A 32 -19.67 2.34 23.21
N ARG A 33 -18.58 3.10 23.25
CA ARG A 33 -18.42 4.19 24.21
C ARG A 33 -19.42 5.33 23.99
N GLN A 34 -19.71 5.65 22.72
CA GLN A 34 -20.72 6.66 22.40
C GLN A 34 -22.14 6.18 22.73
N MET A 35 -22.43 4.91 22.51
CA MET A 35 -23.71 4.32 22.94
C MET A 35 -23.87 4.34 24.46
N ALA A 36 -22.84 4.02 25.21
CA ALA A 36 -22.84 4.07 26.67
C ALA A 36 -23.08 5.48 27.21
N ARG A 37 -22.71 6.52 26.46
CA ARG A 37 -22.98 7.93 26.78
C ARG A 37 -24.33 8.43 26.30
N ALA A 38 -25.10 7.60 25.59
CA ALA A 38 -26.34 7.98 24.92
C ALA A 38 -26.16 9.22 24.01
N TYR A 39 -24.97 9.37 23.41
CA TYR A 39 -24.68 10.51 22.56
C TYR A 39 -25.02 10.23 21.10
N THR A 40 -25.90 11.06 20.54
CA THR A 40 -26.21 11.10 19.11
C THR A 40 -25.85 12.50 18.60
N PRO A 41 -25.00 12.61 17.56
CA PRO A 41 -24.71 13.92 16.97
C PRO A 41 -25.99 14.58 16.45
N PRO A 42 -26.17 15.89 16.63
CA PRO A 42 -27.28 16.60 16.02
C PRO A 42 -27.14 16.56 14.48
N ILE A 43 -28.28 16.61 13.77
CA ILE A 43 -28.27 16.83 12.34
C ILE A 43 -27.82 18.27 12.10
N PRO A 44 -26.75 18.50 11.32
CA PRO A 44 -26.23 19.83 11.11
C PRO A 44 -27.14 20.65 10.17
N ASP A 45 -27.20 21.95 10.36
CA ASP A 45 -27.89 22.87 9.45
C ASP A 45 -27.17 23.00 8.10
N ARG A 46 -25.87 22.68 8.07
CA ARG A 46 -25.02 22.74 6.88
C ARG A 46 -24.07 21.54 6.86
N LEU A 47 -23.86 20.94 5.71
CA LEU A 47 -22.82 19.92 5.56
C LEU A 47 -21.45 20.53 5.84
N GLY A 48 -20.72 19.98 6.82
CA GLY A 48 -19.39 20.42 7.21
C GLY A 48 -18.31 19.43 6.78
N TRP A 49 -17.25 19.94 6.16
CA TRP A 49 -16.11 19.14 5.72
C TRP A 49 -14.97 19.14 6.71
N THR A 50 -15.03 19.98 7.69
CA THR A 50 -14.05 20.05 8.79
C THR A 50 -14.74 19.81 10.13
N PRO A 51 -14.02 19.43 11.18
CA PRO A 51 -14.59 19.34 12.52
C PRO A 51 -14.91 20.72 13.13
N TRP A 52 -14.61 21.82 12.41
CA TRP A 52 -14.78 23.19 12.88
C TRP A 52 -16.00 23.81 12.23
N GLU A 53 -16.91 24.28 13.08
CA GLU A 53 -18.16 24.87 12.64
C GLU A 53 -17.92 26.07 11.70
N GLY A 54 -18.63 26.12 10.57
CA GLY A 54 -18.57 27.21 9.61
C GLY A 54 -17.31 27.27 8.74
N ILE A 55 -16.33 26.40 8.95
CA ILE A 55 -15.10 26.37 8.15
C ILE A 55 -15.25 25.45 6.93
N GLY A 56 -14.91 25.96 5.76
CA GLY A 56 -14.97 25.26 4.48
C GLY A 56 -16.31 25.44 3.74
N PRO A 57 -16.45 24.82 2.54
CA PRO A 57 -17.69 24.87 1.75
C PRO A 57 -18.84 24.05 2.39
N GLY A 58 -20.05 24.10 1.82
CA GLY A 58 -21.18 23.26 2.18
C GLY A 58 -21.40 22.10 1.20
N ALA A 59 -22.67 21.69 1.05
CA ALA A 59 -23.04 20.59 0.14
C ALA A 59 -22.89 20.96 -1.35
N GLU A 60 -22.73 22.23 -1.68
CA GLU A 60 -22.59 22.73 -3.06
C GLU A 60 -21.41 22.10 -3.83
N VAL A 61 -20.38 21.62 -3.13
CA VAL A 61 -19.23 20.93 -3.77
C VAL A 61 -19.61 19.57 -4.36
N LEU A 62 -20.73 18.97 -3.93
CA LEU A 62 -21.28 17.75 -4.52
C LEU A 62 -22.08 18.04 -5.80
N GLY A 63 -22.36 19.32 -6.09
CA GLY A 63 -23.24 19.74 -7.19
C GLY A 63 -24.72 19.55 -6.88
N ASP A 64 -25.54 19.42 -7.91
CA ASP A 64 -26.99 19.16 -7.75
C ASP A 64 -27.19 17.68 -7.34
N VAL A 65 -27.60 17.48 -6.11
CA VAL A 65 -27.82 16.14 -5.52
C VAL A 65 -29.31 15.75 -5.42
N ALA A 66 -30.24 16.63 -5.77
CA ALA A 66 -31.66 16.35 -5.64
C ALA A 66 -32.08 15.12 -6.47
N GLY A 67 -32.65 14.12 -5.80
CA GLY A 67 -33.03 12.84 -6.39
C GLY A 67 -31.86 11.93 -6.81
N ARG A 68 -30.60 12.35 -6.62
CA ARG A 68 -29.39 11.59 -6.97
C ARG A 68 -29.08 10.55 -5.91
N ARG A 69 -28.40 9.50 -6.35
CA ARG A 69 -27.86 8.46 -5.46
C ARG A 69 -26.48 8.88 -4.96
N ILE A 70 -26.38 9.16 -3.69
CA ILE A 70 -25.14 9.64 -3.05
C ILE A 70 -24.63 8.58 -2.09
N LEU A 71 -23.32 8.36 -2.08
CA LEU A 71 -22.65 7.45 -1.16
C LEU A 71 -21.93 8.26 -0.07
N ASP A 72 -22.24 7.99 1.21
CA ASP A 72 -21.44 8.42 2.36
C ASP A 72 -20.56 7.28 2.83
N ILE A 73 -19.24 7.46 2.77
CA ILE A 73 -18.24 6.43 3.11
C ILE A 73 -17.83 6.61 4.56
N GLY A 74 -18.21 5.64 5.42
CA GLY A 74 -17.99 5.72 6.87
C GLY A 74 -18.96 6.70 7.51
N SER A 75 -20.24 6.47 7.32
CA SER A 75 -21.31 7.38 7.72
C SER A 75 -21.43 7.58 9.24
N GLY A 76 -20.76 6.76 10.04
CA GLY A 76 -20.78 6.84 11.49
C GLY A 76 -22.20 6.78 12.05
N ALA A 77 -22.61 7.81 12.79
CA ALA A 77 -23.97 7.91 13.34
C ALA A 77 -25.03 8.48 12.37
N GLY A 78 -24.68 8.70 11.10
CA GLY A 78 -25.64 9.00 10.02
C GLY A 78 -26.13 10.45 9.89
N HIS A 79 -25.66 11.39 10.71
CA HIS A 79 -26.16 12.77 10.74
C HIS A 79 -25.95 13.53 9.41
N HIS A 80 -24.88 13.30 8.67
CA HIS A 80 -24.62 13.89 7.35
C HIS A 80 -25.51 13.24 6.27
N VAL A 81 -25.75 11.93 6.36
CA VAL A 81 -26.67 11.20 5.48
C VAL A 81 -28.07 11.81 5.56
N VAL A 82 -28.56 12.03 6.79
CA VAL A 82 -29.87 12.62 7.05
C VAL A 82 -29.95 14.07 6.56
N HIS A 83 -28.91 14.86 6.82
CA HIS A 83 -28.85 16.25 6.34
C HIS A 83 -29.01 16.34 4.83
N LEU A 84 -28.24 15.56 4.06
CA LEU A 84 -28.34 15.58 2.60
C LEU A 84 -29.69 15.11 2.08
N ALA A 85 -30.30 14.10 2.72
CA ALA A 85 -31.61 13.63 2.33
C ALA A 85 -32.71 14.69 2.61
N GLN A 86 -32.73 15.27 3.80
CA GLN A 86 -33.78 16.21 4.23
C GLN A 86 -33.61 17.61 3.63
N ALA A 87 -32.40 18.16 3.66
CA ALA A 87 -32.15 19.53 3.21
C ALA A 87 -31.97 19.64 1.68
N HIS A 88 -31.47 18.60 1.03
CA HIS A 88 -31.11 18.63 -0.39
C HIS A 88 -31.90 17.62 -1.26
N GLY A 89 -32.79 16.81 -0.68
CA GLY A 89 -33.61 15.85 -1.42
C GLY A 89 -32.79 14.71 -2.07
N ALA A 90 -31.59 14.41 -1.60
CA ALA A 90 -30.76 13.34 -2.10
C ALA A 90 -31.29 11.96 -1.63
N ARG A 91 -30.95 10.90 -2.38
CA ARG A 91 -31.08 9.52 -1.92
C ARG A 91 -29.71 9.05 -1.45
N VAL A 92 -29.52 8.94 -0.15
CA VAL A 92 -28.19 8.74 0.42
C VAL A 92 -28.06 7.34 1.02
N THR A 93 -27.05 6.60 0.59
CA THR A 93 -26.63 5.34 1.21
C THR A 93 -25.42 5.63 2.06
N GLY A 94 -25.53 5.46 3.39
CA GLY A 94 -24.44 5.55 4.34
C GLY A 94 -23.86 4.17 4.61
N ILE A 95 -22.58 3.98 4.31
CA ILE A 95 -21.87 2.73 4.59
C ILE A 95 -21.02 2.89 5.82
N GLU A 96 -21.14 1.92 6.72
CA GLU A 96 -20.37 1.89 7.97
C GLU A 96 -19.88 0.46 8.25
N LEU A 97 -18.56 0.33 8.46
CA LEU A 97 -17.95 -0.96 8.75
C LEU A 97 -18.21 -1.41 10.21
N SER A 98 -18.21 -0.44 11.14
CA SER A 98 -18.40 -0.70 12.57
C SER A 98 -19.86 -1.04 12.88
N PRO A 99 -20.16 -2.26 13.39
CA PRO A 99 -21.53 -2.63 13.75
C PRO A 99 -22.15 -1.70 14.78
N THR A 100 -21.36 -1.18 15.73
CA THR A 100 -21.88 -0.30 16.78
C THR A 100 -22.17 1.13 16.26
N GLN A 101 -21.42 1.62 15.28
CA GLN A 101 -21.71 2.88 14.62
C GLN A 101 -22.95 2.75 13.73
N HIS A 102 -23.03 1.67 12.97
CA HIS A 102 -24.20 1.34 12.16
C HIS A 102 -25.48 1.26 13.01
N GLU A 103 -25.43 0.53 14.13
CA GLU A 103 -26.56 0.44 15.08
C GLU A 103 -27.00 1.81 15.58
N ARG A 104 -26.06 2.72 15.88
CA ARG A 104 -26.37 4.10 16.25
C ARG A 104 -27.11 4.85 15.14
N ALA A 105 -26.66 4.74 13.90
CA ALA A 105 -27.29 5.40 12.76
C ALA A 105 -28.73 4.88 12.54
N VAL A 106 -28.91 3.55 12.52
CA VAL A 106 -30.22 2.92 12.35
C VAL A 106 -31.15 3.28 13.51
N SER A 107 -30.69 3.18 14.76
CA SER A 107 -31.53 3.50 15.95
C SER A 107 -31.98 4.95 15.97
N ALA A 108 -31.15 5.88 15.49
CA ALA A 108 -31.48 7.30 15.49
C ALA A 108 -32.32 7.75 14.30
N HIS A 109 -32.23 7.09 13.13
CA HIS A 109 -32.68 7.64 11.85
C HIS A 109 -33.40 6.64 10.94
N ALA A 110 -33.86 5.48 11.44
CA ALA A 110 -34.52 4.45 10.62
C ALA A 110 -35.76 4.94 9.87
N ASP A 111 -36.48 5.91 10.41
CA ASP A 111 -37.73 6.44 9.83
C ASP A 111 -37.52 7.59 8.85
N VAL A 112 -36.28 8.00 8.58
CA VAL A 112 -35.98 9.14 7.70
C VAL A 112 -36.08 8.68 6.24
N GLY A 113 -36.96 9.31 5.48
CA GLY A 113 -37.11 9.03 4.04
C GLY A 113 -35.87 9.43 3.23
N GLY A 114 -35.52 8.65 2.22
CA GLY A 114 -34.39 8.94 1.34
C GLY A 114 -33.03 8.53 1.87
N VAL A 115 -32.96 7.84 3.01
CA VAL A 115 -31.71 7.30 3.58
C VAL A 115 -31.73 5.78 3.62
N GLU A 116 -30.54 5.20 3.44
CA GLU A 116 -30.27 3.78 3.63
C GLU A 116 -28.97 3.64 4.42
N PHE A 117 -28.99 2.85 5.48
CA PHE A 117 -27.76 2.53 6.25
C PHE A 117 -27.37 1.08 6.02
N VAL A 118 -26.12 0.86 5.60
CA VAL A 118 -25.58 -0.46 5.29
C VAL A 118 -24.35 -0.73 6.13
N GLN A 119 -24.38 -1.85 6.86
CA GLN A 119 -23.18 -2.34 7.54
C GLN A 119 -22.37 -3.20 6.59
N ALA A 120 -21.30 -2.64 6.05
CA ALA A 120 -20.42 -3.35 5.11
C ALA A 120 -19.03 -2.71 5.03
N ASP A 121 -18.07 -3.49 4.53
CA ASP A 121 -16.85 -2.92 3.94
C ASP A 121 -17.21 -2.24 2.62
N VAL A 122 -16.76 -1.01 2.44
CA VAL A 122 -17.11 -0.20 1.25
C VAL A 122 -16.57 -0.82 -0.04
N THR A 123 -15.41 -1.46 0.00
CA THR A 123 -14.79 -2.08 -1.19
C THR A 123 -15.56 -3.31 -1.64
N GLU A 124 -16.03 -4.12 -0.69
CA GLU A 124 -16.86 -5.30 -0.96
C GLU A 124 -18.26 -4.90 -1.44
N TYR A 125 -18.86 -3.90 -0.79
CA TYR A 125 -20.19 -3.42 -1.16
C TYR A 125 -20.25 -2.87 -2.58
N LEU A 126 -19.28 -2.05 -2.96
CA LEU A 126 -19.26 -1.40 -4.28
C LEU A 126 -19.10 -2.39 -5.44
N ALA A 127 -18.58 -3.58 -5.21
CA ALA A 127 -18.44 -4.61 -6.23
C ALA A 127 -19.79 -5.18 -6.74
N GLY A 128 -20.89 -4.99 -6.00
CA GLY A 128 -22.18 -5.62 -6.29
C GLY A 128 -23.35 -4.67 -6.52
N VAL A 129 -23.12 -3.36 -6.58
CA VAL A 129 -24.20 -2.37 -6.64
C VAL A 129 -24.15 -1.49 -7.88
N GLU A 130 -25.31 -0.91 -8.24
CA GLU A 130 -25.39 0.11 -9.27
C GLU A 130 -24.54 1.34 -8.90
N PRO A 131 -23.77 1.91 -9.84
CA PRO A 131 -22.91 3.06 -9.56
C PRO A 131 -23.67 4.28 -9.04
N PHE A 132 -23.02 5.00 -8.11
CA PHE A 132 -23.53 6.23 -7.50
C PHE A 132 -23.29 7.46 -8.37
N ASP A 133 -24.14 8.48 -8.20
CA ASP A 133 -24.03 9.77 -8.89
C ASP A 133 -23.00 10.70 -8.24
N ALA A 134 -22.67 10.49 -6.96
CA ALA A 134 -21.58 11.13 -6.23
C ALA A 134 -21.20 10.28 -5.01
N ALA A 135 -19.97 10.48 -4.50
CA ALA A 135 -19.54 9.92 -3.22
C ALA A 135 -18.76 10.95 -2.42
N TYR A 136 -18.82 10.79 -1.10
CA TYR A 136 -17.98 11.57 -0.20
C TYR A 136 -17.53 10.75 1.01
N ALA A 137 -16.43 11.21 1.61
CA ALA A 137 -15.92 10.69 2.87
C ALA A 137 -15.46 11.84 3.76
N ILE A 138 -15.91 11.85 5.01
CA ILE A 138 -15.47 12.83 6.00
C ILE A 138 -14.67 12.11 7.08
N GLY A 139 -13.34 12.23 6.99
CA GLY A 139 -12.37 11.62 7.91
C GLY A 139 -12.10 10.13 7.67
N THR A 140 -12.96 9.40 6.98
CA THR A 140 -12.93 7.93 6.93
C THR A 140 -11.82 7.37 6.05
N LEU A 141 -11.56 7.95 4.86
CA LEU A 141 -10.56 7.39 3.95
C LEU A 141 -9.12 7.47 4.49
N SER A 142 -8.87 8.28 5.50
CA SER A 142 -7.60 8.22 6.23
C SER A 142 -7.36 6.88 6.95
N PHE A 143 -8.38 6.05 7.12
CA PHE A 143 -8.30 4.75 7.82
C PHE A 143 -8.37 3.54 6.90
N ILE A 144 -8.46 3.75 5.59
CA ILE A 144 -8.58 2.71 4.56
C ILE A 144 -7.40 2.84 3.59
N ASP A 145 -6.79 1.72 3.21
CA ASP A 145 -5.73 1.71 2.22
C ASP A 145 -6.20 2.34 0.91
N PRO A 146 -5.55 3.42 0.41
CA PRO A 146 -5.91 4.05 -0.85
C PRO A 146 -5.88 3.09 -2.05
N HIS A 147 -4.96 2.12 -2.07
CA HIS A 147 -4.86 1.13 -3.14
C HIS A 147 -6.02 0.13 -3.14
N SER A 148 -6.73 -0.03 -2.03
CA SER A 148 -7.96 -0.83 -1.95
C SER A 148 -9.21 0.01 -2.25
N SER A 149 -9.30 1.21 -1.65
CA SER A 149 -10.51 2.03 -1.72
C SER A 149 -10.69 2.76 -3.06
N LEU A 150 -9.62 3.33 -3.64
CA LEU A 150 -9.75 4.14 -4.85
C LEU A 150 -10.21 3.34 -6.09
N PRO A 151 -9.70 2.11 -6.38
CA PRO A 151 -10.23 1.32 -7.48
C PRO A 151 -11.69 0.92 -7.26
N ALA A 152 -12.11 0.58 -6.03
CA ALA A 152 -13.49 0.28 -5.73
C ALA A 152 -14.41 1.50 -5.92
N LEU A 153 -13.98 2.67 -5.49
CA LEU A 153 -14.69 3.93 -5.68
C LEU A 153 -14.78 4.32 -7.16
N ARG A 154 -13.72 4.10 -7.95
CA ARG A 154 -13.78 4.29 -9.40
C ARG A 154 -14.90 3.45 -10.02
N ASP A 155 -14.98 2.18 -9.66
CA ASP A 155 -15.95 1.26 -10.25
C ASP A 155 -17.38 1.50 -9.71
N GLY A 156 -17.50 1.91 -8.44
CA GLY A 156 -18.76 2.23 -7.78
C GLY A 156 -19.34 3.61 -8.10
N LEU A 157 -18.65 4.46 -8.85
CA LEU A 157 -19.14 5.79 -9.26
C LEU A 157 -19.45 5.83 -10.76
N ARG A 158 -20.42 6.64 -11.18
CA ARG A 158 -20.69 6.91 -12.58
C ARG A 158 -19.59 7.76 -13.22
N PRO A 159 -19.32 7.60 -14.52
CA PRO A 159 -18.42 8.52 -15.22
C PRO A 159 -18.85 9.97 -15.03
N GLY A 160 -17.92 10.85 -14.67
CA GLY A 160 -18.19 12.26 -14.38
C GLY A 160 -18.69 12.54 -12.96
N ALA A 161 -18.92 11.52 -12.13
CA ALA A 161 -19.38 11.69 -10.76
C ALA A 161 -18.31 12.38 -9.88
N PRO A 162 -18.69 13.33 -9.01
CA PRO A 162 -17.80 13.90 -8.03
C PRO A 162 -17.46 12.89 -6.90
N LEU A 163 -16.23 12.97 -6.44
CA LEU A 163 -15.71 12.34 -5.24
C LEU A 163 -15.10 13.42 -4.36
N ILE A 164 -15.64 13.62 -3.16
CA ILE A 164 -15.21 14.66 -2.22
C ILE A 164 -14.65 13.99 -1.00
N LEU A 165 -13.38 14.28 -0.69
CA LEU A 165 -12.65 13.67 0.42
C LEU A 165 -12.23 14.74 1.42
N SER A 166 -12.71 14.65 2.64
CA SER A 166 -12.18 15.43 3.74
C SER A 166 -11.25 14.56 4.58
N LEU A 167 -9.99 14.93 4.66
CA LEU A 167 -8.91 14.14 5.22
C LEU A 167 -8.02 15.01 6.12
N LEU A 168 -7.26 14.38 6.99
CA LEU A 168 -6.19 15.08 7.71
C LEU A 168 -5.01 15.39 6.77
N HIS A 169 -4.53 16.62 6.81
CA HIS A 169 -3.26 17.02 6.19
C HIS A 169 -2.09 16.87 7.15
N THR A 170 -2.30 17.19 8.42
CA THR A 170 -1.39 16.82 9.51
C THR A 170 -2.00 15.68 10.31
N ASP A 171 -1.18 14.93 11.03
CA ASP A 171 -1.72 13.95 11.96
C ASP A 171 -2.32 14.62 13.21
N LEU A 172 -2.89 13.84 14.12
CA LEU A 172 -3.53 14.33 15.33
C LEU A 172 -2.55 15.03 16.31
N HIS A 173 -1.25 14.90 16.08
CA HIS A 173 -0.18 15.55 16.84
C HIS A 173 0.45 16.73 16.09
N GLY A 174 -0.10 17.12 14.94
CA GLY A 174 0.41 18.21 14.11
C GLY A 174 1.64 17.86 13.27
N ARG A 175 2.07 16.57 13.21
CA ARG A 175 3.14 16.17 12.30
C ARG A 175 2.66 16.26 10.87
N GLY A 176 3.50 16.76 9.97
CA GLY A 176 3.19 16.94 8.56
C GLY A 176 2.83 15.63 7.84
N PRO A 177 2.28 15.73 6.62
CA PRO A 177 1.84 14.59 5.84
C PRO A 177 3.01 13.72 5.39
N SER A 178 2.72 12.44 5.11
CA SER A 178 3.64 11.51 4.49
C SER A 178 3.77 11.79 3.00
N THR A 179 4.97 11.59 2.48
CA THR A 179 5.28 11.51 1.04
C THR A 179 5.28 10.08 0.52
N GLU A 180 4.95 9.11 1.38
CA GLU A 180 4.85 7.69 1.06
C GLU A 180 3.45 7.17 1.38
N VAL A 181 2.95 6.23 0.58
CA VAL A 181 1.65 5.57 0.80
C VAL A 181 1.81 4.49 1.87
N ALA A 182 1.94 4.94 3.10
CA ALA A 182 2.08 4.05 4.26
C ALA A 182 1.24 4.56 5.43
N PRO A 183 0.62 3.66 6.21
CA PRO A 183 -0.12 4.06 7.40
C PRO A 183 0.84 4.44 8.53
N ARG A 184 0.40 5.38 9.36
CA ARG A 184 1.06 5.76 10.62
C ARG A 184 0.19 5.39 11.78
N GLU A 185 0.80 4.90 12.86
CA GLU A 185 0.09 4.71 14.12
C GLU A 185 -0.34 6.04 14.70
N GLN A 186 -1.60 6.12 15.08
CA GLN A 186 -2.24 7.27 15.71
C GLN A 186 -3.11 6.80 16.88
N MET A 187 -3.33 7.70 17.83
CA MET A 187 -4.18 7.43 18.98
C MET A 187 -5.41 8.34 18.92
N ILE A 188 -6.60 7.76 18.78
CA ILE A 188 -7.83 8.52 18.94
C ILE A 188 -8.01 8.79 20.43
N LEU A 189 -7.94 10.08 20.80
CA LEU A 189 -8.15 10.53 22.16
C LEU A 189 -9.64 10.69 22.42
N LEU A 190 -10.11 10.07 23.48
CA LEU A 190 -11.49 10.20 23.97
C LEU A 190 -11.43 10.80 25.38
N ARG A 191 -12.28 11.79 25.63
CA ARG A 191 -12.20 12.68 26.79
C ARG A 191 -11.87 11.98 28.11
N ASP A 192 -12.58 10.90 28.46
CA ASP A 192 -12.46 10.22 29.76
C ASP A 192 -12.11 8.74 29.63
N ASP A 193 -11.76 8.29 28.43
CA ASP A 193 -11.48 6.90 28.12
C ASP A 193 -10.02 6.69 27.70
N PRO A 194 -9.47 5.49 27.85
CA PRO A 194 -8.17 5.17 27.28
C PRO A 194 -8.10 5.44 25.78
N PRO A 195 -6.99 5.99 25.27
CA PRO A 195 -6.79 6.18 23.83
C PRO A 195 -6.98 4.90 23.04
N LEU A 196 -7.46 5.03 21.80
CA LEU A 196 -7.63 3.91 20.87
C LEU A 196 -6.55 3.95 19.80
N PRO A 197 -5.72 2.90 19.66
CA PRO A 197 -4.74 2.83 18.59
C PRO A 197 -5.43 2.65 17.23
N THR A 198 -4.97 3.39 16.24
CA THR A 198 -5.41 3.34 14.85
C THR A 198 -4.23 3.46 13.91
N GLN A 199 -4.44 3.06 12.67
CA GLN A 199 -3.49 3.24 11.57
C GLN A 199 -4.10 4.21 10.57
N MET A 200 -3.40 5.30 10.24
CA MET A 200 -3.93 6.36 9.39
C MET A 200 -2.99 6.67 8.22
N TRP A 201 -3.55 6.78 7.03
CA TRP A 201 -2.88 7.31 5.83
C TRP A 201 -3.05 8.84 5.80
N VAL A 202 -2.07 9.55 6.35
CA VAL A 202 -2.01 11.01 6.34
C VAL A 202 -1.02 11.42 5.25
N LEU A 203 -1.50 11.59 4.04
CA LEU A 203 -0.67 11.74 2.84
C LEU A 203 -0.61 13.19 2.35
N ALA A 204 0.51 13.54 1.72
CA ALA A 204 0.71 14.85 1.12
C ALA A 204 -0.29 15.09 -0.03
N PRO A 205 -0.71 16.35 -0.29
CA PRO A 205 -1.62 16.69 -1.38
C PRO A 205 -1.18 16.14 -2.73
N GLN A 206 0.10 16.25 -3.06
CA GLN A 206 0.64 15.73 -4.32
C GLN A 206 0.48 14.21 -4.42
N LEU A 207 0.69 13.48 -3.32
CA LEU A 207 0.56 12.03 -3.32
C LEU A 207 -0.91 11.59 -3.49
N TRP A 208 -1.86 12.33 -2.92
CA TRP A 208 -3.28 12.12 -3.19
C TRP A 208 -3.65 12.41 -4.65
N GLU A 209 -3.09 13.47 -5.25
CA GLU A 209 -3.30 13.79 -6.66
C GLU A 209 -2.76 12.68 -7.58
N ASP A 210 -1.57 12.15 -7.28
CA ASP A 210 -0.96 11.05 -8.03
C ASP A 210 -1.81 9.78 -7.94
N LEU A 211 -2.22 9.37 -6.73
CA LEU A 211 -3.08 8.21 -6.49
C LEU A 211 -4.43 8.34 -7.19
N LEU A 212 -5.12 9.47 -7.03
CA LEU A 212 -6.40 9.71 -7.68
C LEU A 212 -6.27 9.66 -9.21
N THR A 213 -5.20 10.22 -9.76
CA THR A 213 -4.92 10.19 -11.20
C THR A 213 -4.65 8.76 -11.69
N GLU A 214 -3.93 7.96 -10.92
CA GLU A 214 -3.66 6.55 -11.22
C GLU A 214 -4.96 5.74 -11.33
N TYR A 215 -5.94 6.02 -10.44
CA TYR A 215 -7.22 5.34 -10.41
C TYR A 215 -8.33 6.05 -11.21
N ASP A 216 -7.99 6.77 -12.28
CA ASP A 216 -8.92 7.39 -13.21
C ASP A 216 -9.82 8.47 -12.58
N PHE A 217 -9.33 9.21 -11.60
CA PHE A 217 -9.94 10.45 -11.12
C PHE A 217 -9.13 11.66 -11.58
N ARG A 218 -9.82 12.75 -11.90
CA ARG A 218 -9.23 14.06 -12.11
C ARG A 218 -9.43 14.89 -10.86
N VAL A 219 -8.34 15.32 -10.25
CA VAL A 219 -8.40 16.28 -9.15
C VAL A 219 -8.77 17.67 -9.69
N GLU A 220 -9.78 18.29 -9.11
CA GLU A 220 -10.27 19.61 -9.46
C GLU A 220 -9.73 20.68 -8.49
N ALA A 221 -9.59 20.35 -7.21
CA ALA A 221 -8.97 21.20 -6.20
C ALA A 221 -8.53 20.40 -4.98
N ILE A 222 -7.50 20.89 -4.31
CA ILE A 222 -7.11 20.50 -2.95
C ILE A 222 -6.99 21.78 -2.13
N GLU A 223 -7.82 21.90 -1.08
CA GLU A 223 -7.90 23.07 -0.22
C GLU A 223 -7.47 22.67 1.20
N LEU A 224 -6.64 23.51 1.82
CA LEU A 224 -6.16 23.28 3.19
C LEU A 224 -6.90 24.20 4.14
N PHE A 225 -7.39 23.64 5.23
CA PHE A 225 -8.08 24.36 6.29
C PHE A 225 -7.29 24.18 7.59
N PRO A 226 -6.55 25.20 8.05
CA PRO A 226 -5.91 25.19 9.36
C PRO A 226 -6.96 25.26 10.46
N HIS A 227 -6.59 24.76 11.63
CA HIS A 227 -7.44 24.91 12.83
C HIS A 227 -7.71 26.39 13.12
N PRO A 228 -8.95 26.78 13.47
CA PRO A 228 -9.27 28.19 13.77
C PRO A 228 -8.52 28.75 14.99
N ASP A 229 -8.10 27.90 15.91
CA ASP A 229 -7.16 28.27 16.96
C ASP A 229 -5.73 28.09 16.44
N GLU A 230 -5.01 29.22 16.28
CA GLU A 230 -3.64 29.26 15.75
C GLU A 230 -2.62 28.48 16.63
N SER A 231 -2.97 28.18 17.89
CA SER A 231 -2.11 27.33 18.74
C SER A 231 -2.20 25.84 18.41
N ALA A 232 -3.22 25.41 17.67
CA ALA A 232 -3.40 24.03 17.27
C ALA A 232 -2.74 23.74 15.91
N SER A 233 -2.01 22.65 15.84
CA SER A 233 -1.22 22.28 14.65
C SER A 233 -1.98 21.39 13.64
N VAL A 234 -3.27 21.12 13.87
CA VAL A 234 -4.05 20.24 13.01
C VAL A 234 -4.56 21.00 11.79
N ILE A 235 -4.33 20.43 10.60
CA ILE A 235 -4.80 20.97 9.33
C ILE A 235 -5.64 19.88 8.64
N GLN A 236 -6.81 20.26 8.15
CA GLN A 236 -7.64 19.43 7.26
C GLN A 236 -7.35 19.76 5.82
N GLN A 237 -7.50 18.76 4.93
CA GLN A 237 -7.51 18.94 3.49
C GLN A 237 -8.84 18.46 2.90
N LEU A 238 -9.40 19.26 2.00
CA LEU A 238 -10.55 18.89 1.20
C LEU A 238 -10.11 18.68 -0.23
N ILE A 239 -10.28 17.46 -0.71
CA ILE A 239 -9.95 17.07 -2.07
C ILE A 239 -11.26 16.98 -2.86
N ARG A 240 -11.34 17.73 -3.95
CA ARG A 240 -12.44 17.62 -4.92
C ARG A 240 -11.91 16.94 -6.15
N ALA A 241 -12.45 15.77 -6.45
CA ALA A 241 -12.06 14.98 -7.61
C ALA A 241 -13.31 14.55 -8.40
N ARG A 242 -13.10 14.16 -9.64
CA ARG A 242 -14.15 13.69 -10.52
C ARG A 242 -13.71 12.44 -11.25
N ARG A 243 -14.56 11.40 -11.22
CA ARG A 243 -14.32 10.19 -11.99
C ARG A 243 -14.23 10.50 -13.48
N LEU A 244 -13.16 10.07 -14.12
CA LEU A 244 -13.01 10.19 -15.57
C LEU A 244 -13.97 9.24 -16.30
N PRO A 245 -14.41 9.58 -17.52
CA PRO A 245 -15.15 8.67 -18.37
C PRO A 245 -14.38 7.37 -18.58
N ASN A 246 -15.09 6.23 -18.65
CA ASN A 246 -14.45 4.97 -19.01
C ASN A 246 -13.73 5.18 -20.36
N ARG A 247 -12.43 4.98 -20.38
CA ARG A 247 -11.71 4.91 -21.66
C ARG A 247 -12.28 3.70 -22.40
N PRO A 248 -12.78 3.86 -23.65
CA PRO A 248 -13.15 2.70 -24.44
C PRO A 248 -11.93 1.77 -24.46
N ALA A 249 -12.15 0.46 -24.26
CA ALA A 249 -11.11 -0.54 -24.35
C ALA A 249 -10.33 -0.28 -25.64
N ARG A 250 -9.16 0.33 -25.54
CA ARG A 250 -8.31 0.62 -26.67
C ARG A 250 -7.77 -0.73 -27.14
N VAL A 251 -8.30 -1.23 -28.22
CA VAL A 251 -7.54 -2.14 -29.10
C VAL A 251 -6.24 -1.38 -29.41
N SER A 252 -5.13 -1.90 -28.94
CA SER A 252 -3.84 -1.26 -28.95
C SER A 252 -3.32 -1.05 -30.36
N SER A 253 -3.48 0.17 -30.90
CA SER A 253 -2.81 0.59 -32.12
C SER A 253 -2.50 2.10 -32.12
N ARG A 254 -2.12 2.70 -30.98
CA ARG A 254 -1.51 4.03 -30.96
C ARG A 254 -0.36 4.09 -29.96
N PRO A 255 0.75 4.73 -30.31
CA PRO A 255 1.87 4.88 -29.39
C PRO A 255 1.41 5.62 -28.13
N ARG A 256 1.73 5.04 -26.99
CA ARG A 256 1.55 5.64 -25.67
C ARG A 256 2.18 7.03 -25.63
N SER A 257 1.55 7.93 -24.88
CA SER A 257 2.03 9.29 -24.60
C SER A 257 3.54 9.31 -24.38
N THR A 258 4.20 10.29 -25.01
CA THR A 258 5.65 10.51 -25.01
C THR A 258 6.21 10.98 -23.66
N ARG A 259 5.47 10.88 -22.56
CA ARG A 259 6.04 11.06 -21.24
C ARG A 259 6.46 9.66 -20.76
N ALA A 260 7.77 9.42 -20.74
CA ALA A 260 8.32 8.23 -20.13
C ALA A 260 7.73 8.09 -18.71
N PRO A 261 7.27 6.88 -18.31
CA PRO A 261 6.90 6.68 -16.92
C PRO A 261 8.09 7.09 -16.07
N ALA A 262 7.88 7.98 -15.10
CA ALA A 262 8.90 8.24 -14.10
C ALA A 262 9.23 6.91 -13.43
N ALA A 263 10.52 6.59 -13.30
CA ALA A 263 10.94 5.36 -12.65
C ALA A 263 10.50 5.42 -11.17
N HIS A 264 9.52 4.60 -10.81
CA HIS A 264 9.00 4.54 -9.44
C HIS A 264 9.63 3.40 -8.63
N ALA A 265 10.44 2.55 -9.26
CA ALA A 265 11.12 1.45 -8.60
C ALA A 265 12.55 1.32 -9.14
N ALA A 266 13.48 1.02 -8.24
CA ALA A 266 14.78 0.50 -8.61
C ALA A 266 14.67 -1.02 -8.77
N VAL A 267 15.05 -1.54 -9.94
CA VAL A 267 15.06 -2.98 -10.21
C VAL A 267 16.50 -3.45 -10.31
N GLY A 268 16.88 -4.42 -9.50
CA GLY A 268 18.23 -4.94 -9.46
C GLY A 268 18.28 -6.46 -9.31
N VAL A 269 19.48 -7.00 -9.46
CA VAL A 269 19.81 -8.41 -9.27
C VAL A 269 20.96 -8.55 -8.28
N GLY A 270 21.01 -9.71 -7.59
CA GLY A 270 22.16 -10.08 -6.78
C GLY A 270 22.44 -11.58 -6.90
N ALA A 271 23.70 -11.93 -7.11
CA ALA A 271 24.15 -13.29 -7.45
C ALA A 271 24.86 -13.98 -6.28
N ILE A 272 24.34 -15.14 -5.88
CA ILE A 272 25.02 -16.03 -4.93
C ILE A 272 25.96 -16.95 -5.73
N LEU A 273 27.26 -16.89 -5.42
CA LEU A 273 28.26 -17.84 -5.89
C LEU A 273 28.81 -18.60 -4.69
N LEU A 274 28.87 -19.94 -4.82
CA LEU A 274 29.39 -20.80 -3.76
C LEU A 274 30.59 -21.60 -4.25
N SER A 275 31.62 -21.64 -3.42
CA SER A 275 32.78 -22.53 -3.57
C SER A 275 32.98 -23.36 -2.31
N GLU A 276 33.98 -24.24 -2.29
CA GLU A 276 34.43 -24.94 -1.07
C GLU A 276 34.90 -23.98 0.04
N ARG A 277 35.23 -22.74 -0.32
CA ARG A 277 35.70 -21.68 0.57
C ARG A 277 34.56 -20.79 1.12
N GLY A 278 33.31 -21.03 0.70
CA GLY A 278 32.14 -20.26 1.11
C GLY A 278 31.54 -19.43 -0.02
N ILE A 279 30.95 -18.28 0.35
CA ILE A 279 30.25 -17.36 -0.56
C ILE A 279 31.18 -16.24 -1.01
N LEU A 280 31.02 -15.80 -2.25
CA LEU A 280 31.75 -14.66 -2.81
C LEU A 280 31.08 -13.33 -2.40
N LEU A 281 31.86 -12.45 -1.76
CA LEU A 281 31.45 -11.07 -1.46
C LEU A 281 32.54 -10.11 -1.89
N GLY A 282 32.15 -8.96 -2.42
CA GLY A 282 33.01 -7.83 -2.74
C GLY A 282 32.80 -6.69 -1.76
N ARG A 283 33.82 -5.85 -1.57
CA ARG A 283 33.74 -4.64 -0.76
C ARG A 283 33.38 -3.45 -1.63
N HIS A 284 32.25 -2.82 -1.35
CA HIS A 284 31.87 -1.56 -1.98
C HIS A 284 32.72 -0.40 -1.41
N ASN A 285 32.98 0.60 -2.20
CA ASN A 285 33.75 1.80 -1.79
C ASN A 285 33.09 2.58 -0.63
N ARG A 286 31.78 2.35 -0.35
CA ARG A 286 31.06 2.86 0.82
C ARG A 286 31.28 2.05 2.10
N GLY A 287 32.03 0.94 2.02
CA GLY A 287 32.41 0.08 3.16
C GLY A 287 31.53 -1.13 3.40
N THR A 288 30.40 -1.31 2.69
CA THR A 288 29.54 -2.50 2.77
C THR A 288 30.16 -3.69 2.04
N LEU A 289 29.76 -4.91 2.43
CA LEU A 289 30.09 -6.13 1.72
C LEU A 289 28.85 -6.59 0.92
N GLU A 290 29.04 -6.90 -0.36
CA GLU A 290 27.94 -7.10 -1.31
C GLU A 290 28.12 -8.38 -2.12
N LEU A 291 27.01 -9.01 -2.48
CA LEU A 291 26.98 -9.99 -3.55
C LEU A 291 27.25 -9.30 -4.88
N PRO A 292 27.85 -9.96 -5.87
CA PRO A 292 27.88 -9.43 -7.23
C PRO A 292 26.46 -9.10 -7.70
N GLY A 293 26.26 -7.91 -8.26
CA GLY A 293 24.93 -7.51 -8.71
C GLY A 293 24.79 -6.02 -8.87
N GLY A 294 23.71 -5.62 -9.55
CA GLY A 294 23.44 -4.23 -9.85
C GLY A 294 22.08 -4.02 -10.49
N SER A 295 21.92 -2.94 -11.23
CA SER A 295 20.65 -2.56 -11.85
C SER A 295 20.35 -3.35 -13.12
N VAL A 296 19.08 -3.67 -13.34
CA VAL A 296 18.62 -4.30 -14.59
C VAL A 296 18.48 -3.20 -15.65
N GLU A 297 19.11 -3.42 -16.80
CA GLU A 297 19.06 -2.49 -17.93
C GLU A 297 17.86 -2.73 -18.86
N ALA A 298 17.56 -1.72 -19.68
CA ALA A 298 16.43 -1.79 -20.59
C ALA A 298 16.64 -2.87 -21.67
N GLY A 299 15.75 -3.85 -21.69
CA GLY A 299 15.73 -4.91 -22.71
C GLY A 299 16.47 -6.18 -22.35
N GLU A 300 17.14 -6.24 -21.19
CA GLU A 300 17.74 -7.48 -20.68
C GLU A 300 16.78 -8.28 -19.79
N THR A 301 17.04 -9.57 -19.65
CA THR A 301 16.38 -10.41 -18.66
C THR A 301 17.16 -10.39 -17.33
N PHE A 302 16.56 -10.91 -16.26
CA PHE A 302 17.26 -10.99 -14.97
C PHE A 302 18.53 -11.87 -15.05
N GLU A 303 18.50 -12.95 -15.82
CA GLU A 303 19.68 -13.79 -16.01
C GLU A 303 20.77 -13.06 -16.79
N ASP A 304 20.40 -12.25 -17.79
CA ASP A 304 21.36 -11.47 -18.57
C ASP A 304 22.00 -10.38 -17.69
N ALA A 305 21.20 -9.71 -16.85
CA ALA A 305 21.70 -8.74 -15.86
C ALA A 305 22.69 -9.40 -14.88
N VAL A 306 22.35 -10.57 -14.33
CA VAL A 306 23.25 -11.31 -13.43
C VAL A 306 24.60 -11.64 -14.12
N ILE A 307 24.57 -12.07 -15.38
CA ILE A 307 25.77 -12.42 -16.12
C ILE A 307 26.62 -11.18 -16.42
N ARG A 308 25.99 -10.09 -16.82
CA ARG A 308 26.67 -8.82 -17.11
C ARG A 308 27.33 -8.25 -15.83
N GLU A 309 26.55 -8.09 -14.76
CA GLU A 309 27.06 -7.54 -13.48
C GLU A 309 28.19 -8.40 -12.91
N LEU A 310 28.05 -9.73 -12.97
CA LEU A 310 29.11 -10.65 -12.53
C LEU A 310 30.40 -10.44 -13.31
N ALA A 311 30.32 -10.26 -14.62
CA ALA A 311 31.48 -10.02 -15.46
C ALA A 311 32.09 -8.63 -15.23
N GLU A 312 31.28 -7.59 -15.15
CA GLU A 312 31.69 -6.21 -14.96
C GLU A 312 32.36 -6.00 -13.62
N GLU A 313 31.75 -6.46 -12.53
CA GLU A 313 32.28 -6.22 -11.20
C GLU A 313 33.43 -7.14 -10.79
N SER A 314 33.36 -8.43 -11.16
CA SER A 314 34.29 -9.46 -10.64
C SER A 314 35.16 -10.13 -11.70
N GLY A 315 34.91 -9.88 -12.99
CA GLY A 315 35.60 -10.56 -14.08
C GLY A 315 35.24 -12.02 -14.26
N LEU A 316 34.23 -12.52 -13.56
CA LEU A 316 33.76 -13.89 -13.68
C LEU A 316 32.75 -14.03 -14.82
N VAL A 317 32.85 -15.08 -15.59
CA VAL A 317 31.97 -15.32 -16.76
C VAL A 317 31.09 -16.53 -16.50
N ALA A 318 29.78 -16.32 -16.41
CA ALA A 318 28.76 -17.37 -16.34
C ALA A 318 27.98 -17.49 -17.66
N ARG A 319 27.31 -18.60 -17.85
CA ARG A 319 26.37 -18.82 -18.95
C ARG A 319 24.95 -18.78 -18.43
N ARG A 320 23.99 -18.39 -19.25
CA ARG A 320 22.58 -18.33 -18.87
C ARG A 320 22.05 -19.61 -18.24
N GLY A 321 22.45 -20.78 -18.73
CA GLY A 321 22.05 -22.07 -18.17
C GLY A 321 22.65 -22.38 -16.80
N ASP A 322 23.63 -21.61 -16.36
CA ASP A 322 24.27 -21.76 -15.05
C ASP A 322 23.65 -20.82 -13.99
N VAL A 323 22.69 -19.95 -14.39
CA VAL A 323 22.00 -18.99 -13.52
C VAL A 323 20.61 -19.52 -13.17
N ARG A 324 20.31 -19.65 -11.90
CA ARG A 324 18.99 -19.99 -11.40
C ARG A 324 18.42 -18.83 -10.56
N LEU A 325 17.33 -18.25 -11.02
CA LEU A 325 16.62 -17.22 -10.27
C LEU A 325 15.91 -17.86 -9.06
N LEU A 326 15.99 -17.21 -7.90
CA LEU A 326 15.43 -17.69 -6.63
C LEU A 326 14.04 -17.10 -6.38
N GLY A 327 13.87 -15.83 -6.61
CA GLY A 327 12.64 -15.08 -6.36
C GLY A 327 12.90 -13.59 -6.32
N THR A 328 11.83 -12.85 -6.07
CA THR A 328 11.84 -11.39 -5.92
C THR A 328 11.76 -11.00 -4.45
N LEU A 329 12.55 -10.01 -4.08
CA LEU A 329 12.49 -9.30 -2.81
C LEU A 329 11.95 -7.90 -3.08
N VAL A 330 10.97 -7.48 -2.30
CA VAL A 330 10.38 -6.14 -2.39
C VAL A 330 10.54 -5.46 -1.05
N ASP A 331 11.19 -4.31 -1.06
CA ASP A 331 11.33 -3.45 0.10
C ASP A 331 11.30 -1.95 -0.28
N HIS A 332 11.35 -1.08 0.72
CA HIS A 332 11.44 0.36 0.55
C HIS A 332 12.69 0.88 1.26
N VAL A 333 13.53 1.58 0.51
CA VAL A 333 14.75 2.20 1.05
C VAL A 333 14.76 3.66 0.63
N GLU A 334 14.84 4.56 1.61
CA GLU A 334 14.91 6.01 1.40
C GLU A 334 13.79 6.57 0.49
N GLY A 335 12.57 6.01 0.58
CA GLY A 335 11.42 6.44 -0.23
C GLY A 335 11.37 5.87 -1.65
N VAL A 336 12.26 4.93 -1.99
CA VAL A 336 12.25 4.26 -3.29
C VAL A 336 11.80 2.81 -3.11
N LEU A 337 10.77 2.40 -3.87
CA LEU A 337 10.41 0.99 -4.01
C LEU A 337 11.57 0.27 -4.69
N ARG A 338 12.09 -0.76 -4.03
CA ARG A 338 13.17 -1.57 -4.59
C ARG A 338 12.67 -3.00 -4.83
N ILE A 339 12.95 -3.50 -6.02
CA ILE A 339 12.69 -4.88 -6.43
C ILE A 339 14.05 -5.51 -6.70
N THR A 340 14.44 -6.48 -5.88
CA THR A 340 15.71 -7.19 -6.05
C THR A 340 15.43 -8.66 -6.39
N VAL A 341 16.00 -9.15 -7.47
CA VAL A 341 15.93 -10.57 -7.84
C VAL A 341 17.18 -11.28 -7.36
N GLY A 342 17.00 -12.23 -6.45
CA GLY A 342 18.09 -13.13 -6.01
C GLY A 342 18.33 -14.24 -7.03
N ALA A 343 19.58 -14.53 -7.34
CA ALA A 343 20.00 -15.60 -8.23
C ALA A 343 21.11 -16.47 -7.58
N LEU A 344 21.14 -17.74 -7.96
CA LEU A 344 22.22 -18.67 -7.64
C LEU A 344 22.95 -19.04 -8.94
N VAL A 345 24.27 -18.81 -8.97
CA VAL A 345 25.12 -19.14 -10.11
C VAL A 345 25.87 -20.43 -9.78
N HIS A 346 25.57 -21.49 -10.53
CA HIS A 346 26.08 -22.85 -10.28
C HIS A 346 27.48 -23.10 -10.87
N ALA A 347 27.83 -22.39 -11.97
CA ALA A 347 29.11 -22.54 -12.63
C ALA A 347 29.55 -21.21 -13.27
N TRP A 348 30.85 -20.98 -13.25
CA TRP A 348 31.49 -19.80 -13.85
C TRP A 348 32.93 -20.14 -14.27
N GLN A 349 33.52 -19.25 -15.06
CA GLN A 349 34.92 -19.27 -15.47
C GLN A 349 35.64 -18.04 -14.91
N GLY A 350 36.97 -18.16 -14.72
CA GLY A 350 37.81 -17.09 -14.22
C GLY A 350 38.08 -17.16 -12.71
N GLN A 351 38.77 -16.17 -12.21
CA GLN A 351 39.00 -15.91 -10.79
C GLN A 351 38.48 -14.52 -10.49
N PRO A 352 37.83 -14.33 -9.33
CA PRO A 352 37.31 -13.01 -8.99
C PRO A 352 38.45 -12.02 -8.82
N ALA A 353 38.32 -10.87 -9.45
CA ALA A 353 39.28 -9.78 -9.40
C ALA A 353 38.54 -8.44 -9.46
N THR A 354 39.05 -7.44 -8.75
CA THR A 354 38.55 -6.07 -8.83
C THR A 354 38.72 -5.55 -10.25
N GLN A 355 37.62 -5.06 -10.84
CA GLN A 355 37.64 -4.50 -12.19
C GLN A 355 37.89 -2.98 -12.14
N PRO A 356 38.55 -2.42 -13.17
CA PRO A 356 38.72 -0.95 -13.26
C PRO A 356 37.37 -0.24 -13.32
N GLU A 357 37.27 0.90 -12.67
CA GLU A 357 36.10 1.78 -12.66
C GLU A 357 34.88 1.27 -11.88
N GLU A 358 34.90 0.05 -11.34
CA GLU A 358 33.82 -0.50 -10.55
C GLU A 358 33.84 -0.03 -9.08
N SER A 359 32.62 0.11 -8.50
CA SER A 359 32.45 0.53 -7.12
C SER A 359 32.65 -0.59 -6.10
N VAL A 360 32.57 -1.84 -6.54
CA VAL A 360 32.73 -3.07 -5.75
C VAL A 360 34.03 -3.78 -6.15
N GLY A 361 34.80 -4.17 -5.18
CA GLY A 361 36.09 -4.84 -5.39
C GLY A 361 36.52 -5.66 -4.21
N ASP A 362 37.84 -5.95 -4.10
CA ASP A 362 38.40 -6.72 -2.98
C ASP A 362 37.65 -8.03 -2.74
N TRP A 363 37.33 -8.75 -3.82
CA TRP A 363 36.54 -9.97 -3.80
C TRP A 363 37.17 -11.08 -2.94
N ALA A 364 36.42 -11.60 -1.99
CA ALA A 364 36.87 -12.68 -1.11
C ALA A 364 35.75 -13.72 -0.88
N TRP A 365 36.18 -14.93 -0.54
CA TRP A 365 35.29 -16.03 -0.17
C TRP A 365 35.14 -16.09 1.35
N TYR A 366 33.89 -16.07 1.82
CA TYR A 366 33.57 -16.11 3.25
C TYR A 366 32.82 -17.39 3.60
N PRO A 367 33.31 -18.15 4.63
CA PRO A 367 32.59 -19.31 5.13
C PRO A 367 31.14 -18.92 5.56
N LEU A 368 30.17 -19.79 5.29
CA LEU A 368 28.76 -19.50 5.62
C LEU A 368 28.49 -19.39 7.13
N ASP A 369 29.29 -20.02 7.93
CA ASP A 369 29.27 -19.98 9.41
C ASP A 369 30.05 -18.81 10.00
N GLN A 370 30.72 -18.01 9.18
CA GLN A 370 31.54 -16.86 9.55
C GLN A 370 31.33 -15.70 8.61
N LEU A 371 30.06 -15.41 8.33
CA LEU A 371 29.70 -14.27 7.49
C LEU A 371 30.07 -12.97 8.22
N PRO A 372 30.64 -12.00 7.50
CA PRO A 372 31.07 -10.75 8.09
C PRO A 372 29.86 -9.84 8.41
N ASP A 373 30.05 -8.98 9.40
CA ASP A 373 29.13 -7.86 9.65
C ASP A 373 29.19 -6.84 8.51
N GLY A 374 28.16 -6.01 8.38
CA GLY A 374 28.13 -4.91 7.41
C GLY A 374 27.79 -5.34 5.98
N LEU A 375 27.03 -6.43 5.83
CA LEU A 375 26.44 -6.79 4.55
C LEU A 375 25.50 -5.67 4.05
N PHE A 376 25.57 -5.39 2.75
CA PHE A 376 24.60 -4.52 2.10
C PHE A 376 23.20 -5.13 2.21
N VAL A 377 22.19 -4.27 2.44
CA VAL A 377 20.83 -4.72 2.77
C VAL A 377 20.28 -5.73 1.77
N CYS A 378 20.39 -5.47 0.47
CA CYS A 378 19.91 -6.40 -0.56
C CYS A 378 20.62 -7.76 -0.46
N SER A 379 21.92 -7.76 -0.27
CA SER A 379 22.73 -8.98 -0.18
C SER A 379 22.35 -9.79 1.06
N ALA A 380 22.14 -9.13 2.19
CA ALA A 380 21.67 -9.75 3.43
C ALA A 380 20.29 -10.39 3.26
N GLN A 381 19.35 -9.66 2.63
CA GLN A 381 18.00 -10.13 2.36
C GLN A 381 17.96 -11.33 1.38
N ILE A 382 18.77 -11.30 0.32
CA ILE A 382 18.90 -12.42 -0.63
C ILE A 382 19.41 -13.67 0.08
N LEU A 383 20.46 -13.51 0.89
CA LEU A 383 21.09 -14.61 1.64
C LEU A 383 20.13 -15.22 2.66
N ALA A 384 19.43 -14.39 3.42
CA ALA A 384 18.42 -14.84 4.39
C ALA A 384 17.21 -15.51 3.71
N ALA A 385 16.78 -15.03 2.55
CA ALA A 385 15.71 -15.66 1.77
C ALA A 385 16.15 -17.02 1.17
N TRP A 386 17.42 -17.12 0.75
CA TRP A 386 17.99 -18.36 0.25
C TRP A 386 18.27 -19.40 1.35
N ARG A 387 18.78 -18.96 2.47
CA ARG A 387 19.16 -19.79 3.63
C ARG A 387 18.67 -19.11 4.91
N PRO A 388 17.42 -19.37 5.34
CA PRO A 388 16.83 -18.74 6.54
C PRO A 388 17.52 -19.16 7.86
N ASP A 389 18.39 -20.18 7.83
CA ASP A 389 19.18 -20.65 8.95
C ASP A 389 20.50 -19.85 9.16
N LEU A 390 20.87 -18.99 8.22
CA LEU A 390 22.03 -18.13 8.38
C LEU A 390 21.75 -17.02 9.42
N PRO A 391 22.69 -16.77 10.34
CA PRO A 391 22.54 -15.75 11.38
C PRO A 391 22.80 -14.35 10.80
N ILE A 392 21.93 -13.89 9.89
CA ILE A 392 22.05 -12.59 9.24
C ILE A 392 20.93 -11.68 9.76
N ASP A 393 21.31 -10.56 10.38
CA ASP A 393 20.39 -9.50 10.73
C ASP A 393 20.17 -8.59 9.50
N HIS A 394 18.91 -8.35 9.16
CA HIS A 394 18.54 -7.54 8.00
C HIS A 394 17.18 -6.87 8.18
N PRO A 395 16.96 -5.69 7.57
CA PRO A 395 15.62 -5.08 7.48
C PRO A 395 14.63 -6.01 6.77
N PRO A 396 13.36 -6.01 7.15
CA PRO A 396 12.36 -6.88 6.54
C PRO A 396 12.17 -6.55 5.05
N ALA A 397 12.04 -7.62 4.23
CA ALA A 397 11.64 -7.53 2.85
C ALA A 397 10.59 -8.60 2.54
N HIS A 398 9.71 -8.33 1.60
CA HIS A 398 8.74 -9.34 1.14
C HIS A 398 9.39 -10.21 0.07
N PHE A 399 9.62 -11.49 0.39
CA PHE A 399 10.17 -12.46 -0.56
C PHE A 399 9.07 -13.27 -1.24
N THR A 400 9.07 -13.28 -2.58
CA THR A 400 8.21 -14.14 -3.41
C THR A 400 9.09 -15.09 -4.21
N PRO A 401 9.11 -16.40 -3.90
CA PRO A 401 9.91 -17.38 -4.64
C PRO A 401 9.35 -17.62 -6.04
N PHE A 402 10.21 -17.84 -7.02
CA PHE A 402 9.82 -18.35 -8.33
C PHE A 402 9.50 -19.86 -8.26
N ALA A 403 8.62 -20.35 -9.13
CA ALA A 403 8.06 -21.71 -9.07
C ALA A 403 9.12 -22.86 -9.10
N HIS A 404 10.35 -22.56 -9.50
CA HIS A 404 11.49 -23.50 -9.51
C HIS A 404 12.61 -23.12 -8.54
N GLY A 405 12.37 -22.14 -7.66
CA GLY A 405 13.37 -21.52 -6.79
C GLY A 405 13.47 -22.07 -5.37
N THR A 406 12.69 -23.10 -4.99
CA THR A 406 12.85 -23.71 -3.68
C THR A 406 14.21 -24.39 -3.59
N PRO A 407 15.11 -24.02 -2.66
CA PRO A 407 16.40 -24.69 -2.52
C PRO A 407 16.14 -26.13 -2.11
N ALA A 408 16.51 -27.08 -2.98
CA ALA A 408 16.67 -28.45 -2.53
C ALA A 408 17.81 -28.47 -1.50
N PRO A 409 17.68 -29.22 -0.37
CA PRO A 409 18.81 -29.39 0.56
C PRO A 409 19.98 -29.92 -0.24
N MET A 410 21.11 -29.20 -0.19
CA MET A 410 22.33 -29.59 -0.87
C MET A 410 22.76 -30.95 -0.36
N ALA A 411 22.64 -31.98 -1.21
CA ALA A 411 23.42 -33.19 -1.05
C ALA A 411 24.90 -32.76 -1.13
N THR A 412 25.67 -33.10 -0.12
CA THR A 412 27.13 -32.97 -0.09
C THR A 412 27.73 -33.86 -1.20
N GLY A 413 27.87 -33.32 -2.39
CA GLY A 413 28.34 -34.03 -3.59
C GLY A 413 28.89 -33.06 -4.63
N GLY A 414 30.19 -32.95 -4.65
CA GLY A 414 31.11 -32.56 -5.72
C GLY A 414 30.68 -31.51 -6.74
N LEU A 415 31.09 -30.28 -6.55
CA LEU A 415 31.23 -29.28 -7.61
C LEU A 415 32.28 -29.77 -8.62
N THR A 416 31.83 -30.25 -9.76
CA THR A 416 32.76 -30.63 -10.84
C THR A 416 33.28 -29.39 -11.55
N ARG A 417 34.56 -29.05 -11.29
CA ARG A 417 35.32 -28.14 -12.14
C ARG A 417 35.36 -28.73 -13.55
N ARG A 418 34.81 -28.03 -14.53
CA ARG A 418 35.18 -28.31 -15.94
C ARG A 418 36.53 -27.68 -16.21
N SER A 419 37.56 -28.50 -16.39
CA SER A 419 38.86 -28.06 -16.89
C SER A 419 38.73 -27.64 -18.37
N PRO A 420 39.46 -26.59 -18.81
CA PRO A 420 39.44 -26.17 -20.19
C PRO A 420 40.12 -27.23 -21.07
N GLN A 421 39.49 -27.58 -22.17
CA GLN A 421 40.16 -28.13 -23.37
C GLN A 421 40.43 -27.02 -24.37
#